data_acc0e8bd194dc22d5b1aaf3d339f4459
#
_entry.id   acc0e8bd194dc22d5b1aaf3d339f4459
#
_cell.length_a   1.000
_cell.length_b   1.000
_cell.length_c   1.000
_cell.angle_alpha   90.00
_cell.angle_beta   90.00
_cell.angle_gamma   90.00
#
_symmetry.space_group_name_H-M   'P 1'
#
loop_
_entity.id
_entity.type
_entity.pdbx_description
1 polymer ?
#
loop_
_entity_poly.entity_id
_entity_poly.type
_entity_poly.pdbx_seq_one_letter_code
_entity_poly.pdbx_strand_id
1 'polypeptide(L)'
;NLIDTLKANPDVVILADVADVTEAERKATLDWVEKGGLLLRFAGPLMASSDISRTEEDPLMPVRLRQGGRTVGGAMSWGEPKTLAPFPEGSPFFGLVPPDDVVVREQVLAQPDPALAERTIAALDDGTPLMTRKVVGAGQIVLVHVTANAEWSSLPLSGLFVQMLERLAVSTKPAAPETADLAGQTWVPEVVLDAFGQISDAGDLPGVEGEALAKAMAAGPSADHPPGLYAGADRRVALNAVGTETELTPAVWPSGVPVDRLEARAVQALKGPFLTFATVLLLLDVLAALWLAGRLRGMMRGAALLAVVLLAA
;
A
#
# COMPACT_ATOMS: atom_id res chain seq x y z
N ASN A 1 -2.35 21.18 22.20
CA ASN A 1 -3.78 21.26 21.90
C ASN A 1 -4.03 20.72 20.50
N LEU A 2 -4.99 19.79 20.35
CA LEU A 2 -5.28 19.12 19.08
C LEU A 2 -5.62 20.14 17.97
N ILE A 3 -6.40 21.17 18.29
CA ILE A 3 -6.77 22.23 17.33
C ILE A 3 -5.53 22.95 16.78
N ASP A 4 -4.52 23.21 17.60
CA ASP A 4 -3.32 23.90 17.14
C ASP A 4 -2.46 22.99 16.26
N THR A 5 -2.43 21.70 16.54
CA THR A 5 -1.80 20.69 15.66
C THR A 5 -2.50 20.64 14.30
N LEU A 6 -3.83 20.66 14.28
CA LEU A 6 -4.61 20.62 13.02
C LEU A 6 -4.45 21.89 12.17
N LYS A 7 -4.18 23.06 12.78
CA LYS A 7 -3.88 24.30 12.04
C LYS A 7 -2.59 24.20 11.22
N ALA A 8 -1.61 23.38 11.64
CA ALA A 8 -0.42 23.10 10.86
C ALA A 8 -0.70 22.21 9.63
N ASN A 9 -1.93 21.77 9.45
CA ASN A 9 -2.42 20.91 8.36
C ASN A 9 -1.52 19.69 8.11
N PRO A 10 -1.28 18.83 9.12
CA PRO A 10 -0.50 17.60 8.95
C PRO A 10 -1.25 16.62 8.06
N ASP A 11 -0.52 15.74 7.35
CA ASP A 11 -1.14 14.67 6.55
C ASP A 11 -1.71 13.54 7.43
N VAL A 12 -1.08 13.33 8.60
CA VAL A 12 -1.46 12.27 9.54
C VAL A 12 -1.50 12.81 10.96
N VAL A 13 -2.58 12.53 11.68
CA VAL A 13 -2.69 12.74 13.12
C VAL A 13 -2.89 11.40 13.82
N ILE A 14 -2.07 11.16 14.86
CA ILE A 14 -2.14 9.92 15.63
C ILE A 14 -2.71 10.23 17.03
N LEU A 15 -3.77 9.53 17.40
CA LEU A 15 -4.36 9.56 18.74
C LEU A 15 -4.15 8.19 19.40
N ALA A 16 -3.25 8.12 20.39
CA ALA A 16 -2.97 6.89 21.13
C ALA A 16 -3.77 6.86 22.43
N ASP A 17 -4.72 5.93 22.56
CA ASP A 17 -5.60 5.71 23.71
C ASP A 17 -6.34 6.97 24.17
N VAL A 18 -6.80 7.79 23.23
CA VAL A 18 -7.64 8.97 23.52
C VAL A 18 -9.11 8.57 23.39
N ALA A 19 -9.82 8.50 24.51
CA ALA A 19 -11.23 8.14 24.52
C ALA A 19 -12.12 9.34 24.17
N ASP A 20 -11.89 10.48 24.81
CA ASP A 20 -12.73 11.66 24.67
C ASP A 20 -11.98 12.85 24.08
N VAL A 21 -12.64 13.59 23.24
CA VAL A 21 -12.22 14.87 22.70
C VAL A 21 -13.36 15.88 22.90
N THR A 22 -13.02 17.15 23.06
CA THR A 22 -14.05 18.19 23.14
C THR A 22 -14.82 18.32 21.84
N GLU A 23 -16.04 18.85 21.88
CA GLU A 23 -16.85 19.02 20.66
C GLU A 23 -16.17 19.92 19.62
N ALA A 24 -15.44 20.94 20.06
CA ALA A 24 -14.65 21.80 19.19
C ALA A 24 -13.50 21.03 18.48
N GLU A 25 -12.79 20.16 19.22
CA GLU A 25 -11.74 19.31 18.67
C GLU A 25 -12.32 18.26 17.73
N ARG A 26 -13.47 17.66 18.08
CA ARG A 26 -14.20 16.71 17.23
C ARG A 26 -14.52 17.32 15.87
N LYS A 27 -15.14 18.50 15.88
CA LYS A 27 -15.51 19.20 14.66
C LYS A 27 -14.28 19.57 13.82
N ALA A 28 -13.26 20.17 14.44
CA ALA A 28 -12.03 20.54 13.74
C ALA A 28 -11.32 19.32 13.13
N THR A 29 -11.33 18.17 13.84
CA THR A 29 -10.73 16.92 13.35
C THR A 29 -11.52 16.35 12.17
N LEU A 30 -12.86 16.37 12.22
CA LEU A 30 -13.69 15.92 11.09
C LEU A 30 -13.49 16.80 9.86
N ASP A 31 -13.53 18.12 10.02
CA ASP A 31 -13.31 19.07 8.92
C ASP A 31 -11.93 18.85 8.26
N TRP A 32 -10.91 18.52 9.06
CA TRP A 32 -9.58 18.21 8.57
C TRP A 32 -9.52 16.83 7.87
N VAL A 33 -10.17 15.80 8.42
CA VAL A 33 -10.26 14.48 7.76
C VAL A 33 -10.98 14.59 6.42
N GLU A 34 -12.12 15.30 6.37
CA GLU A 34 -12.90 15.50 5.13
C GLU A 34 -12.07 16.13 4.01
N LYS A 35 -11.09 16.96 4.36
CA LYS A 35 -10.16 17.60 3.42
C LYS A 35 -9.00 16.70 2.97
N GLY A 36 -8.86 15.48 3.50
CA GLY A 36 -7.87 14.50 3.05
C GLY A 36 -6.96 13.95 4.14
N GLY A 37 -7.08 14.41 5.38
CA GLY A 37 -6.27 13.97 6.52
C GLY A 37 -6.49 12.49 6.88
N LEU A 38 -5.45 11.82 7.37
CA LEU A 38 -5.52 10.51 8.00
C LEU A 38 -5.57 10.65 9.52
N LEU A 39 -6.70 10.29 10.12
CA LEU A 39 -6.79 10.09 11.55
C LEU A 39 -6.48 8.63 11.89
N LEU A 40 -5.31 8.38 12.51
CA LEU A 40 -4.93 7.06 13.00
C LEU A 40 -5.15 7.00 14.51
N ARG A 41 -6.03 6.13 14.95
CA ARG A 41 -6.33 5.91 16.37
C ARG A 41 -5.79 4.57 16.82
N PHE A 42 -5.19 4.54 18.01
CA PHE A 42 -4.82 3.31 18.70
C PHE A 42 -5.75 3.13 19.89
N ALA A 43 -6.23 1.91 20.06
CA ALA A 43 -6.95 1.54 21.26
C ALA A 43 -6.01 1.47 22.47
N GLY A 44 -6.60 1.39 23.65
CA GLY A 44 -5.90 1.21 24.91
C GLY A 44 -6.86 1.14 26.09
N PRO A 45 -6.35 1.10 27.32
CA PRO A 45 -7.13 0.96 28.54
C PRO A 45 -8.20 2.04 28.71
N LEU A 46 -7.90 3.31 28.34
CA LEU A 46 -8.86 4.40 28.43
C LEU A 46 -10.01 4.21 27.47
N MET A 47 -9.72 3.87 26.22
CA MET A 47 -10.75 3.58 25.21
C MET A 47 -11.56 2.33 25.60
N ALA A 48 -10.90 1.29 26.12
CA ALA A 48 -11.55 0.05 26.57
C ALA A 48 -12.54 0.28 27.70
N SER A 49 -12.26 1.19 28.61
CA SER A 49 -13.11 1.54 29.76
C SER A 49 -14.16 2.62 29.47
N SER A 50 -14.04 3.35 28.37
CA SER A 50 -14.96 4.42 27.99
C SER A 50 -16.21 3.91 27.29
N ASP A 51 -17.21 4.79 27.13
CA ASP A 51 -18.43 4.53 26.35
C ASP A 51 -18.33 4.96 24.89
N ILE A 52 -17.11 5.36 24.43
CA ILE A 52 -16.89 5.83 23.07
C ILE A 52 -17.35 4.81 22.04
N SER A 53 -18.17 5.25 21.09
CA SER A 53 -18.67 4.44 19.97
C SER A 53 -19.34 3.11 20.36
N ARG A 54 -19.92 3.01 21.57
CA ARG A 54 -20.58 1.78 22.04
C ARG A 54 -22.07 1.77 21.78
N THR A 55 -22.77 2.80 22.17
CA THR A 55 -24.22 2.98 21.95
C THR A 55 -24.51 3.59 20.59
N GLU A 56 -23.80 4.66 20.25
CA GLU A 56 -23.89 5.34 18.96
C GLU A 56 -22.51 5.33 18.29
N GLU A 57 -22.46 5.38 16.95
CA GLU A 57 -21.21 5.47 16.23
C GLU A 57 -20.62 6.88 16.42
N ASP A 58 -19.46 6.97 17.06
CA ASP A 58 -18.71 8.21 17.15
C ASP A 58 -18.18 8.60 15.77
N PRO A 59 -18.36 9.85 15.31
CA PRO A 59 -17.90 10.30 14.00
C PRO A 59 -16.39 10.09 13.74
N LEU A 60 -15.56 10.15 14.81
CA LEU A 60 -14.12 9.92 14.76
C LEU A 60 -13.73 8.45 14.95
N MET A 61 -14.69 7.52 14.78
CA MET A 61 -14.45 6.09 14.87
C MET A 61 -14.91 5.40 13.58
N PRO A 62 -14.15 4.40 13.09
CA PRO A 62 -14.54 3.68 11.89
C PRO A 62 -15.63 2.64 12.16
N VAL A 63 -15.76 2.18 13.40
CA VAL A 63 -16.71 1.15 13.81
C VAL A 63 -17.24 1.40 15.23
N ARG A 64 -18.37 0.81 15.56
CA ARG A 64 -18.84 0.73 16.95
C ARG A 64 -18.03 -0.33 17.70
N LEU A 65 -17.77 -0.10 18.98
CA LEU A 65 -17.04 -0.99 19.85
C LEU A 65 -17.99 -1.82 20.73
N ARG A 66 -17.61 -3.07 21.01
CA ARG A 66 -18.29 -3.88 22.02
C ARG A 66 -17.88 -3.43 23.41
N GLN A 67 -18.79 -3.63 24.39
CA GLN A 67 -18.42 -3.49 25.78
C GLN A 67 -17.42 -4.58 26.19
N GLY A 68 -16.36 -4.17 26.88
CA GLY A 68 -15.24 -5.04 27.28
C GLY A 68 -14.25 -5.29 26.14
N GLY A 69 -13.01 -5.52 26.52
CA GLY A 69 -11.94 -5.99 25.64
C GLY A 69 -11.78 -7.51 25.72
N ARG A 70 -10.97 -8.09 24.85
CA ARG A 70 -10.45 -9.45 24.99
C ARG A 70 -9.04 -9.40 25.55
N THR A 71 -8.78 -10.17 26.60
CA THR A 71 -7.45 -10.36 27.16
C THR A 71 -7.12 -11.85 27.27
N VAL A 72 -5.88 -12.24 27.07
CA VAL A 72 -5.44 -13.61 27.37
C VAL A 72 -5.55 -13.85 28.87
N GLY A 73 -6.34 -14.85 29.28
CA GLY A 73 -6.56 -15.18 30.70
C GLY A 73 -7.76 -14.51 31.38
N GLY A 74 -8.53 -13.63 30.68
CA GLY A 74 -9.76 -13.03 31.19
C GLY A 74 -11.02 -13.86 30.91
N ALA A 75 -12.20 -13.44 31.42
CA ALA A 75 -13.48 -14.13 31.25
C ALA A 75 -13.96 -14.24 29.80
N MET A 76 -13.42 -13.43 28.88
CA MET A 76 -13.60 -13.49 27.43
C MET A 76 -12.25 -13.68 26.74
N SER A 77 -11.37 -14.52 27.31
CA SER A 77 -10.02 -14.66 26.81
C SER A 77 -9.93 -15.56 25.59
N TRP A 78 -9.00 -15.25 24.69
CA TRP A 78 -8.40 -16.25 23.86
C TRP A 78 -7.58 -17.19 24.72
N GLY A 79 -7.65 -18.47 24.53
CA GLY A 79 -6.80 -19.42 25.26
C GLY A 79 -5.32 -19.19 24.97
N GLU A 80 -5.00 -18.70 23.76
CA GLU A 80 -3.65 -18.40 23.27
C GLU A 80 -3.63 -17.04 22.55
N PRO A 81 -2.47 -16.32 22.52
CA PRO A 81 -2.30 -15.14 21.71
C PRO A 81 -2.57 -15.43 20.22
N LYS A 82 -3.10 -14.44 19.49
CA LYS A 82 -3.48 -14.59 18.09
C LYS A 82 -2.43 -13.96 17.17
N THR A 83 -2.19 -14.62 16.05
CA THR A 83 -1.34 -14.12 14.97
C THR A 83 -2.16 -13.32 13.95
N LEU A 84 -1.48 -12.63 13.04
CA LEU A 84 -2.13 -11.88 11.97
C LEU A 84 -2.50 -12.82 10.81
N ALA A 85 -3.70 -12.67 10.27
CA ALA A 85 -4.06 -13.29 9.00
C ALA A 85 -3.32 -12.63 7.81
N PRO A 86 -3.14 -13.34 6.69
CA PRO A 86 -2.67 -12.72 5.44
C PRO A 86 -3.58 -11.57 5.01
N PHE A 87 -3.00 -10.52 4.44
CA PHE A 87 -3.74 -9.34 4.02
C PHE A 87 -4.46 -9.60 2.68
N PRO A 88 -5.78 -9.34 2.59
CA PRO A 88 -6.55 -9.52 1.36
C PRO A 88 -6.19 -8.45 0.30
N GLU A 89 -6.50 -8.72 -0.97
CA GLU A 89 -6.21 -7.81 -2.12
C GLU A 89 -6.77 -6.39 -1.95
N GLY A 90 -7.91 -6.24 -1.28
CA GLY A 90 -8.52 -4.93 -0.99
C GLY A 90 -7.88 -4.15 0.16
N SER A 91 -6.92 -4.75 0.87
CA SER A 91 -6.20 -4.11 1.96
C SER A 91 -5.06 -3.23 1.44
N PRO A 92 -4.80 -2.05 2.06
CA PRO A 92 -3.59 -1.27 1.76
C PRO A 92 -2.31 -2.03 2.09
N PHE A 93 -2.41 -3.11 2.87
CA PHE A 93 -1.29 -3.95 3.29
C PHE A 93 -1.07 -5.18 2.39
N PHE A 94 -1.85 -5.34 1.33
CA PHE A 94 -1.70 -6.46 0.41
C PHE A 94 -0.25 -6.64 -0.08
N GLY A 95 0.24 -7.87 -0.05
CA GLY A 95 1.62 -8.20 -0.41
C GLY A 95 2.65 -8.07 0.73
N LEU A 96 2.28 -7.52 1.90
CA LEU A 96 3.08 -7.68 3.11
C LEU A 96 2.85 -9.07 3.69
N VAL A 97 3.91 -9.67 4.23
CA VAL A 97 3.85 -10.98 4.88
C VAL A 97 3.89 -10.77 6.40
N PRO A 98 2.81 -11.14 7.13
CA PRO A 98 2.85 -11.10 8.58
C PRO A 98 3.89 -12.08 9.13
N PRO A 99 4.81 -11.65 10.02
CA PRO A 99 5.72 -12.55 10.72
C PRO A 99 4.96 -13.39 11.77
N ASP A 100 5.35 -14.65 11.93
CA ASP A 100 4.70 -15.58 12.88
C ASP A 100 4.92 -15.19 14.36
N ASP A 101 5.93 -14.38 14.66
CA ASP A 101 6.25 -13.90 16.01
C ASP A 101 5.47 -12.63 16.42
N VAL A 102 4.69 -12.06 15.48
CA VAL A 102 3.77 -10.95 15.77
C VAL A 102 2.48 -11.50 16.33
N VAL A 103 2.27 -11.29 17.62
CA VAL A 103 1.12 -11.82 18.35
C VAL A 103 0.33 -10.72 19.07
N VAL A 104 -0.98 -10.90 19.14
CA VAL A 104 -1.92 -10.04 19.88
C VAL A 104 -2.44 -10.79 21.08
N ARG A 105 -2.30 -10.19 22.26
CA ARG A 105 -2.72 -10.71 23.55
C ARG A 105 -4.00 -10.07 24.06
N GLU A 106 -4.20 -8.81 23.72
CA GLU A 106 -5.34 -8.01 24.16
C GLU A 106 -5.78 -7.06 23.07
N GLN A 107 -7.07 -6.77 22.98
CA GLN A 107 -7.63 -5.81 22.03
C GLN A 107 -9.02 -5.32 22.44
N VAL A 108 -9.44 -4.16 21.93
CA VAL A 108 -10.86 -3.79 21.91
C VAL A 108 -11.55 -4.44 20.72
N LEU A 109 -12.79 -4.90 20.91
CA LEU A 109 -13.52 -5.60 19.86
C LEU A 109 -14.47 -4.65 19.15
N ALA A 110 -14.50 -4.76 17.81
CA ALA A 110 -15.57 -4.17 17.02
C ALA A 110 -16.91 -4.85 17.30
N GLN A 111 -17.99 -4.10 17.28
CA GLN A 111 -19.34 -4.64 17.33
C GLN A 111 -19.65 -5.31 15.99
N PRO A 112 -20.23 -6.51 15.96
CA PRO A 112 -20.68 -7.15 14.73
C PRO A 112 -21.64 -6.23 13.96
N ASP A 113 -21.30 -5.98 12.70
CA ASP A 113 -22.07 -5.15 11.78
C ASP A 113 -21.89 -5.71 10.36
N PRO A 114 -22.92 -5.70 9.48
CA PRO A 114 -22.80 -6.17 8.11
C PRO A 114 -21.68 -5.50 7.31
N ALA A 115 -21.38 -4.22 7.56
CA ALA A 115 -20.32 -3.47 6.91
C ALA A 115 -18.93 -3.69 7.54
N LEU A 116 -18.82 -4.45 8.63
CA LEU A 116 -17.56 -4.64 9.35
C LEU A 116 -16.48 -5.30 8.46
N ALA A 117 -16.88 -6.25 7.62
CA ALA A 117 -15.96 -6.93 6.70
C ALA A 117 -15.32 -5.95 5.69
N GLU A 118 -16.09 -5.02 5.14
CA GLU A 118 -15.61 -4.01 4.19
C GLU A 118 -14.72 -2.96 4.88
N ARG A 119 -14.98 -2.70 6.15
CA ARG A 119 -14.19 -1.77 6.96
C ARG A 119 -12.92 -2.39 7.53
N THR A 120 -12.78 -3.72 7.51
CA THR A 120 -11.61 -4.43 8.05
C THR A 120 -10.49 -4.45 7.04
N ILE A 121 -9.37 -3.80 7.35
CA ILE A 121 -8.17 -3.76 6.51
C ILE A 121 -7.04 -4.69 6.99
N ALA A 122 -7.10 -5.14 8.24
CA ALA A 122 -6.26 -6.20 8.79
C ALA A 122 -7.06 -7.00 9.81
N ALA A 123 -6.89 -8.32 9.79
CA ALA A 123 -7.55 -9.25 10.70
C ALA A 123 -6.54 -10.18 11.38
N LEU A 124 -6.95 -10.81 12.47
CA LEU A 124 -6.25 -11.89 13.11
C LEU A 124 -6.63 -13.24 12.47
N ASP A 125 -5.90 -14.29 12.80
CA ASP A 125 -6.08 -15.65 12.29
C ASP A 125 -7.49 -16.24 12.56
N ASP A 126 -8.18 -15.73 13.59
CA ASP A 126 -9.57 -16.11 13.92
C ASP A 126 -10.62 -15.23 13.20
N GLY A 127 -10.20 -14.34 12.30
CA GLY A 127 -11.06 -13.39 11.57
C GLY A 127 -11.44 -12.14 12.37
N THR A 128 -10.95 -11.97 13.59
CA THR A 128 -11.23 -10.77 14.40
C THR A 128 -10.50 -9.55 13.81
N PRO A 129 -11.17 -8.39 13.63
CA PRO A 129 -10.51 -7.19 13.11
C PRO A 129 -9.36 -6.71 13.99
N LEU A 130 -8.19 -6.48 13.41
CA LEU A 130 -7.05 -5.83 14.04
C LEU A 130 -6.99 -4.34 13.66
N MET A 131 -7.29 -4.02 12.42
CA MET A 131 -7.42 -2.65 11.95
C MET A 131 -8.69 -2.46 11.14
N THR A 132 -9.41 -1.39 11.44
CA THR A 132 -10.63 -1.01 10.71
C THR A 132 -10.49 0.40 10.15
N ARG A 133 -11.15 0.66 9.02
CA ARG A 133 -11.07 1.91 8.26
C ARG A 133 -12.45 2.42 7.85
N LYS A 134 -12.62 3.75 7.89
CA LYS A 134 -13.77 4.47 7.34
C LYS A 134 -13.26 5.63 6.50
N VAL A 135 -13.73 5.74 5.27
CA VAL A 135 -13.45 6.89 4.41
C VAL A 135 -14.44 8.00 4.74
N VAL A 136 -13.94 9.22 4.89
CA VAL A 136 -14.72 10.41 5.24
C VAL A 136 -14.26 11.55 4.33
N GLY A 137 -15.09 11.98 3.38
CA GLY A 137 -14.69 12.96 2.37
C GLY A 137 -13.51 12.47 1.53
N ALA A 138 -12.44 13.26 1.47
CA ALA A 138 -11.21 12.91 0.79
C ALA A 138 -10.22 12.13 1.69
N GLY A 139 -10.45 12.11 3.02
CA GLY A 139 -9.58 11.48 4.00
C GLY A 139 -10.13 10.17 4.55
N GLN A 140 -9.53 9.73 5.65
CA GLN A 140 -9.90 8.46 6.27
C GLN A 140 -9.61 8.42 7.77
N ILE A 141 -10.37 7.60 8.47
CA ILE A 141 -10.20 7.30 9.89
C ILE A 141 -9.84 5.82 10.00
N VAL A 142 -8.73 5.53 10.67
CA VAL A 142 -8.25 4.17 10.91
C VAL A 142 -8.16 3.93 12.42
N LEU A 143 -8.71 2.83 12.89
CA LEU A 143 -8.54 2.35 14.26
C LEU A 143 -7.69 1.09 14.25
N VAL A 144 -6.61 1.11 15.01
CA VAL A 144 -5.82 -0.06 15.42
C VAL A 144 -6.40 -0.54 16.74
N HIS A 145 -6.94 -1.74 16.77
CA HIS A 145 -7.67 -2.29 17.92
C HIS A 145 -6.77 -2.71 19.11
N VAL A 146 -5.46 -2.42 19.00
CA VAL A 146 -4.45 -2.65 20.03
C VAL A 146 -3.74 -1.35 20.38
N THR A 147 -2.93 -1.38 21.45
CA THR A 147 -2.14 -0.24 21.90
C THR A 147 -1.03 0.14 20.92
N ALA A 148 -0.63 1.41 20.93
CA ALA A 148 0.51 1.91 20.17
C ALA A 148 1.86 1.40 20.71
N ASN A 149 1.88 0.85 21.93
CA ASN A 149 3.05 0.25 22.59
C ASN A 149 2.96 -1.29 22.56
N ALA A 150 3.97 -1.95 23.11
CA ALA A 150 4.05 -3.42 23.14
C ALA A 150 3.22 -4.10 24.26
N GLU A 151 2.32 -3.37 24.90
CA GLU A 151 1.54 -3.89 26.03
C GLU A 151 0.54 -4.97 25.61
N TRP A 152 -0.27 -4.68 24.58
CA TRP A 152 -1.32 -5.60 24.09
C TRP A 152 -0.86 -6.48 22.94
N SER A 153 0.19 -6.10 22.22
CA SER A 153 0.70 -6.86 21.08
C SER A 153 2.19 -6.65 20.87
N SER A 154 2.85 -7.59 20.20
CA SER A 154 4.23 -7.40 19.74
C SER A 154 4.32 -6.65 18.40
N LEU A 155 3.19 -6.29 17.79
CA LEU A 155 3.14 -5.58 16.51
C LEU A 155 4.01 -4.31 16.47
N PRO A 156 3.97 -3.39 17.47
CA PRO A 156 4.79 -2.17 17.44
C PRO A 156 6.30 -2.40 17.46
N LEU A 157 6.75 -3.60 17.84
CA LEU A 157 8.17 -3.98 17.85
C LEU A 157 8.63 -4.60 16.53
N SER A 158 7.71 -4.82 15.58
CA SER A 158 8.00 -5.51 14.32
C SER A 158 8.30 -4.52 13.18
N GLY A 159 9.14 -4.95 12.22
CA GLY A 159 9.35 -4.22 10.97
C GLY A 159 8.07 -4.13 10.12
N LEU A 160 7.13 -5.07 10.28
CA LEU A 160 5.82 -5.04 9.64
C LEU A 160 5.05 -3.77 10.04
N PHE A 161 5.10 -3.37 11.30
CA PHE A 161 4.38 -2.18 11.78
C PHE A 161 4.81 -0.90 11.06
N VAL A 162 6.12 -0.72 10.87
CA VAL A 162 6.67 0.42 10.12
C VAL A 162 6.15 0.42 8.69
N GLN A 163 6.20 -0.72 8.00
CA GLN A 163 5.69 -0.85 6.62
C GLN A 163 4.18 -0.58 6.54
N MET A 164 3.40 -1.01 7.54
CA MET A 164 1.97 -0.72 7.60
C MET A 164 1.70 0.78 7.79
N LEU A 165 2.45 1.46 8.65
CA LEU A 165 2.33 2.90 8.85
C LEU A 165 2.73 3.68 7.59
N GLU A 166 3.80 3.30 6.92
CA GLU A 166 4.24 3.90 5.65
C GLU A 166 3.16 3.78 4.58
N ARG A 167 2.56 2.60 4.42
CA ARG A 167 1.47 2.40 3.46
C ARG A 167 0.21 3.19 3.80
N LEU A 168 -0.14 3.31 5.06
CA LEU A 168 -1.25 4.16 5.48
C LEU A 168 -0.96 5.63 5.18
N ALA A 169 0.24 6.12 5.49
CA ALA A 169 0.63 7.50 5.22
C ALA A 169 0.59 7.82 3.71
N VAL A 170 1.09 6.93 2.86
CA VAL A 170 1.05 7.08 1.39
C VAL A 170 -0.38 6.96 0.83
N SER A 171 -1.29 6.26 1.52
CA SER A 171 -2.68 6.11 1.11
C SER A 171 -3.54 7.35 1.35
N THR A 172 -3.01 8.35 2.07
CA THR A 172 -3.69 9.64 2.22
C THR A 172 -3.61 10.41 0.91
N LYS A 173 -4.70 11.07 0.54
CA LYS A 173 -4.62 12.15 -0.44
C LYS A 173 -4.29 13.41 0.36
N PRO A 174 -3.06 13.96 0.27
CA PRO A 174 -2.79 15.21 0.93
C PRO A 174 -3.80 16.23 0.45
N ALA A 175 -4.46 16.92 1.37
CA ALA A 175 -5.30 18.04 1.00
C ALA A 175 -4.44 19.03 0.25
N ALA A 176 -4.85 19.37 -0.98
CA ALA A 176 -4.16 20.43 -1.72
C ALA A 176 -4.17 21.70 -0.82
N PRO A 177 -3.02 22.32 -0.57
CA PRO A 177 -2.97 23.49 0.28
C PRO A 177 -3.86 24.59 -0.31
N GLU A 178 -4.72 25.18 0.51
CA GLU A 178 -5.51 26.32 0.09
C GLU A 178 -4.59 27.55 -0.05
N THR A 179 -4.98 28.50 -0.90
CA THR A 179 -4.19 29.76 -1.09
C THR A 179 -3.90 30.45 0.24
N ALA A 180 -4.87 30.39 1.18
CA ALA A 180 -4.72 30.96 2.51
C ALA A 180 -3.63 30.28 3.35
N ASP A 181 -3.39 28.99 3.13
CA ASP A 181 -2.37 28.21 3.84
C ASP A 181 -0.94 28.55 3.38
N LEU A 182 -0.81 29.07 2.18
CA LEU A 182 0.47 29.44 1.57
C LEU A 182 0.80 30.93 1.75
N ALA A 183 -0.23 31.78 1.93
CA ALA A 183 -0.10 33.23 2.00
C ALA A 183 0.77 33.69 3.18
N GLY A 184 1.48 34.80 2.98
CA GLY A 184 2.29 35.43 4.03
C GLY A 184 3.61 34.72 4.37
N GLN A 185 3.98 33.68 3.64
CA GLN A 185 5.25 32.95 3.80
C GLN A 185 6.04 32.96 2.48
N THR A 186 7.36 32.88 2.60
CA THR A 186 8.24 32.60 1.46
C THR A 186 8.56 31.14 1.38
N TRP A 187 8.38 30.55 0.22
CA TRP A 187 8.60 29.16 -0.07
C TRP A 187 9.89 28.98 -0.88
N VAL A 188 10.83 28.23 -0.35
CA VAL A 188 12.13 28.03 -0.97
C VAL A 188 12.14 26.69 -1.71
N PRO A 189 12.43 26.64 -3.02
CA PRO A 189 12.59 25.39 -3.71
C PRO A 189 13.78 24.61 -3.15
N GLU A 190 13.57 23.36 -2.73
CA GLU A 190 14.63 22.45 -2.27
C GLU A 190 15.06 21.50 -3.37
N VAL A 191 14.08 20.94 -4.06
CA VAL A 191 14.27 19.95 -5.11
C VAL A 191 13.39 20.31 -6.28
N VAL A 192 13.93 20.25 -7.48
CA VAL A 192 13.20 20.54 -8.72
C VAL A 192 13.30 19.37 -9.71
N LEU A 193 12.31 19.27 -10.58
CA LEU A 193 12.33 18.37 -11.71
C LEU A 193 12.76 19.14 -12.97
N ASP A 194 13.68 18.56 -13.70
CA ASP A 194 14.05 19.07 -15.03
C ASP A 194 13.02 18.65 -16.11
N ALA A 195 13.23 19.11 -17.34
CA ALA A 195 12.37 18.79 -18.48
C ALA A 195 12.33 17.28 -18.85
N PHE A 196 13.26 16.48 -18.30
CA PHE A 196 13.35 15.04 -18.50
C PHE A 196 12.81 14.25 -17.30
N GLY A 197 12.29 14.93 -16.28
CA GLY A 197 11.80 14.31 -15.05
C GLY A 197 12.91 13.87 -14.09
N GLN A 198 14.15 14.36 -14.28
CA GLN A 198 15.23 14.07 -13.36
C GLN A 198 15.18 15.01 -12.16
N ILE A 199 15.39 14.45 -11.00
CA ILE A 199 15.42 15.18 -9.74
C ILE A 199 16.79 15.84 -9.60
N SER A 200 16.79 17.15 -9.35
CA SER A 200 17.99 17.94 -9.07
C SER A 200 17.78 18.83 -7.85
N ASP A 201 18.88 19.18 -7.19
CA ASP A 201 18.88 20.19 -6.15
C ASP A 201 18.49 21.54 -6.77
N ALA A 202 17.66 22.31 -6.09
CA ALA A 202 17.20 23.61 -6.58
C ALA A 202 18.30 24.67 -6.62
N GLY A 203 19.43 24.45 -5.95
CA GLY A 203 20.55 25.37 -5.92
C GLY A 203 20.17 26.76 -5.39
N ASP A 204 20.56 27.78 -6.14
CA ASP A 204 20.34 29.21 -5.77
C ASP A 204 19.02 29.78 -6.32
N LEU A 205 17.99 28.93 -6.59
CA LEU A 205 16.71 29.44 -7.03
C LEU A 205 16.08 30.35 -5.95
N PRO A 206 15.51 31.50 -6.33
CA PRO A 206 14.92 32.42 -5.37
C PRO A 206 13.68 31.82 -4.71
N GLY A 207 13.43 32.20 -3.45
CA GLY A 207 12.19 31.88 -2.78
C GLY A 207 10.98 32.50 -3.46
N VAL A 208 9.87 31.83 -3.42
CA VAL A 208 8.59 32.20 -4.04
C VAL A 208 7.60 32.63 -2.96
N GLU A 209 6.92 33.76 -3.16
CA GLU A 209 5.85 34.18 -2.26
C GLU A 209 4.67 33.21 -2.33
N GLY A 210 4.02 32.93 -1.19
CA GLY A 210 2.97 31.94 -1.09
C GLY A 210 1.80 32.15 -2.04
N GLU A 211 1.43 33.41 -2.32
CA GLU A 211 0.38 33.73 -3.29
C GLU A 211 0.80 33.38 -4.74
N ALA A 212 2.09 33.62 -5.08
CA ALA A 212 2.63 33.23 -6.38
C ALA A 212 2.71 31.72 -6.53
N LEU A 213 3.11 31.00 -5.48
CA LEU A 213 3.14 29.56 -5.46
C LEU A 213 1.72 28.96 -5.59
N ALA A 214 0.72 29.49 -4.87
CA ALA A 214 -0.68 29.07 -4.99
C ALA A 214 -1.21 29.26 -6.42
N LYS A 215 -0.86 30.38 -7.05
CA LYS A 215 -1.22 30.65 -8.44
C LYS A 215 -0.53 29.67 -9.40
N ALA A 216 0.75 29.33 -9.17
CA ALA A 216 1.48 28.33 -9.95
C ALA A 216 0.88 26.93 -9.77
N MET A 217 0.42 26.56 -8.57
CA MET A 217 -0.25 25.28 -8.33
C MET A 217 -1.57 25.16 -9.10
N ALA A 218 -2.30 26.27 -9.26
CA ALA A 218 -3.56 26.28 -10.02
C ALA A 218 -3.34 26.33 -11.54
N ALA A 219 -2.31 27.08 -12.00
CA ALA A 219 -2.02 27.29 -13.41
C ALA A 219 -1.08 26.23 -14.03
N GLY A 220 -0.37 25.48 -13.20
CA GLY A 220 0.71 24.58 -13.58
C GLY A 220 2.10 25.22 -13.45
N PRO A 221 3.16 24.39 -13.48
CA PRO A 221 4.53 24.84 -13.35
C PRO A 221 4.97 25.66 -14.57
N SER A 222 5.98 26.54 -14.37
CA SER A 222 6.56 27.40 -15.40
C SER A 222 8.08 27.45 -15.25
N ALA A 223 8.75 28.19 -16.15
CA ALA A 223 10.19 28.39 -16.05
C ALA A 223 10.58 29.16 -14.78
N ASP A 224 9.72 30.08 -14.31
CA ASP A 224 9.93 30.85 -13.08
C ASP A 224 9.54 30.07 -11.82
N HIS A 225 8.66 29.08 -11.97
CA HIS A 225 8.18 28.20 -10.92
C HIS A 225 8.28 26.76 -11.40
N PRO A 226 9.47 26.14 -11.36
CA PRO A 226 9.67 24.77 -11.81
C PRO A 226 8.93 23.75 -10.93
N PRO A 227 8.52 22.60 -11.48
CA PRO A 227 7.92 21.55 -10.68
C PRO A 227 8.93 21.01 -9.67
N GLY A 228 8.47 20.72 -8.44
CA GLY A 228 9.38 20.28 -7.39
C GLY A 228 8.80 20.41 -6.00
N LEU A 229 9.67 20.34 -4.99
CA LEU A 229 9.34 20.52 -3.58
C LEU A 229 9.79 21.90 -3.11
N TYR A 230 8.88 22.61 -2.50
CA TYR A 230 9.09 23.94 -1.94
C TYR A 230 8.96 23.87 -0.41
N ALA A 231 9.98 24.29 0.32
CA ALA A 231 9.99 24.33 1.78
C ALA A 231 9.45 25.66 2.28
N GLY A 232 8.51 25.61 3.20
CA GLY A 232 8.07 26.72 4.04
C GLY A 232 8.68 26.63 5.44
N ALA A 233 8.16 27.43 6.38
CA ALA A 233 8.64 27.43 7.75
C ALA A 233 8.38 26.08 8.47
N ASP A 234 7.19 25.50 8.28
CA ASP A 234 6.70 24.34 9.04
C ASP A 234 6.42 23.10 8.17
N ARG A 235 6.41 23.24 6.86
CA ARG A 235 6.05 22.15 5.94
C ARG A 235 6.65 22.30 4.56
N ARG A 236 6.56 21.23 3.78
CA ARG A 236 6.90 21.17 2.35
C ARG A 236 5.66 21.07 1.50
N VAL A 237 5.67 21.70 0.34
CA VAL A 237 4.58 21.66 -0.63
C VAL A 237 5.15 21.28 -1.99
N ALA A 238 4.43 20.39 -2.70
CA ALA A 238 4.81 19.98 -4.04
C ALA A 238 4.10 20.83 -5.11
N LEU A 239 4.85 21.39 -6.04
CA LEU A 239 4.33 21.87 -7.31
C LEU A 239 4.46 20.75 -8.34
N ASN A 240 3.35 20.10 -8.66
CA ASN A 240 3.33 18.94 -9.54
C ASN A 240 3.38 19.34 -11.02
N ALA A 241 4.16 18.59 -11.81
CA ALA A 241 4.19 18.75 -13.28
C ALA A 241 2.89 18.25 -13.94
N VAL A 242 2.18 17.32 -13.29
CA VAL A 242 0.95 16.70 -13.80
C VAL A 242 -0.12 16.80 -12.72
N GLY A 243 -1.23 17.42 -13.05
CA GLY A 243 -2.41 17.50 -12.18
C GLY A 243 -3.42 16.38 -12.44
N THR A 244 -4.47 16.31 -11.63
CA THR A 244 -5.56 15.31 -11.75
C THR A 244 -6.33 15.42 -13.05
N GLU A 245 -6.41 16.62 -13.61
CA GLU A 245 -7.13 16.95 -14.87
C GLU A 245 -6.20 16.89 -16.10
N THR A 246 -4.95 16.50 -15.95
CA THR A 246 -3.99 16.47 -17.05
C THR A 246 -4.25 15.25 -17.92
N GLU A 247 -4.70 15.47 -19.17
CA GLU A 247 -4.82 14.43 -20.18
C GLU A 247 -3.48 14.22 -20.89
N LEU A 248 -2.97 12.99 -20.85
CA LEU A 248 -1.77 12.61 -21.59
C LEU A 248 -2.15 12.30 -23.05
N THR A 249 -1.76 13.17 -23.97
CA THR A 249 -1.92 12.93 -25.39
C THR A 249 -0.65 12.32 -25.99
N PRO A 250 -0.76 11.33 -26.93
CA PRO A 250 0.42 10.81 -27.62
C PRO A 250 1.18 11.91 -28.34
N ALA A 251 2.50 11.94 -28.17
CA ALA A 251 3.36 12.88 -28.87
C ALA A 251 3.31 12.62 -30.38
N VAL A 252 3.11 13.69 -31.17
CA VAL A 252 3.21 13.64 -32.63
C VAL A 252 4.68 13.95 -33.00
N TRP A 253 5.39 12.91 -33.45
CA TRP A 253 6.77 13.04 -33.84
C TRP A 253 6.91 13.54 -35.28
N PRO A 254 7.91 14.36 -35.60
CA PRO A 254 8.19 14.76 -36.98
C PRO A 254 8.47 13.55 -37.87
N SER A 255 8.12 13.65 -39.16
CA SER A 255 8.43 12.61 -40.14
C SER A 255 9.97 12.43 -40.23
N GLY A 256 10.45 11.21 -39.96
CA GLY A 256 11.86 10.88 -39.95
C GLY A 256 12.45 10.53 -38.57
N VAL A 257 11.68 10.74 -37.49
CA VAL A 257 12.06 10.24 -36.17
C VAL A 257 11.48 8.83 -36.00
N PRO A 258 12.35 7.78 -35.88
CA PRO A 258 11.86 6.43 -35.62
C PRO A 258 11.24 6.39 -34.21
N VAL A 259 9.98 5.97 -34.14
CA VAL A 259 9.28 5.77 -32.87
C VAL A 259 9.25 4.28 -32.58
N ASP A 260 10.13 3.85 -31.68
CA ASP A 260 10.11 2.48 -31.15
C ASP A 260 9.10 2.39 -29.99
N ARG A 261 8.22 1.42 -30.07
CA ARG A 261 7.34 1.09 -28.95
C ARG A 261 8.09 0.21 -27.95
N LEU A 262 7.87 0.46 -26.67
CA LEU A 262 8.22 -0.46 -25.59
C LEU A 262 7.33 -1.71 -25.71
N GLU A 263 7.60 -2.56 -26.68
CA GLU A 263 6.99 -3.87 -26.72
C GLU A 263 7.68 -4.76 -25.69
N ALA A 264 6.89 -5.29 -24.76
CA ALA A 264 7.40 -6.33 -23.86
C ALA A 264 7.93 -7.47 -24.74
N ARG A 265 9.25 -7.72 -24.72
CA ARG A 265 9.84 -8.87 -25.42
C ARG A 265 9.06 -10.11 -25.02
N ALA A 266 8.45 -10.76 -25.98
CA ALA A 266 7.75 -12.01 -25.75
C ALA A 266 8.72 -12.99 -25.06
N VAL A 267 8.36 -13.44 -23.87
CA VAL A 267 9.14 -14.42 -23.13
C VAL A 267 9.15 -15.71 -23.94
N GLN A 268 10.28 -16.01 -24.57
CA GLN A 268 10.45 -17.25 -25.32
C GLN A 268 10.57 -18.42 -24.35
N ALA A 269 9.53 -19.26 -24.31
CA ALA A 269 9.51 -20.45 -23.49
C ALA A 269 10.47 -21.50 -24.06
N LEU A 270 11.75 -21.46 -23.64
CA LEU A 270 12.80 -22.37 -24.11
C LEU A 270 12.68 -23.79 -23.54
N LYS A 271 11.81 -24.00 -22.54
CA LYS A 271 11.60 -25.30 -21.89
C LYS A 271 11.24 -26.42 -22.87
N GLY A 272 10.35 -26.16 -23.82
CA GLY A 272 9.92 -27.14 -24.84
C GLY A 272 11.10 -27.59 -25.73
N PRO A 273 11.78 -26.70 -26.43
CA PRO A 273 12.95 -27.03 -27.28
C PRO A 273 14.06 -27.79 -26.53
N PHE A 274 14.39 -27.35 -25.30
CA PHE A 274 15.42 -28.05 -24.50
C PHE A 274 14.98 -29.43 -24.07
N LEU A 275 13.73 -29.63 -23.69
CA LEU A 275 13.20 -30.94 -23.31
C LEU A 275 13.20 -31.91 -24.52
N THR A 276 12.79 -31.41 -25.68
CA THR A 276 12.80 -32.17 -26.95
C THR A 276 14.23 -32.59 -27.31
N PHE A 277 15.20 -31.66 -27.21
CA PHE A 277 16.59 -31.94 -27.48
C PHE A 277 17.17 -32.99 -26.51
N ALA A 278 16.88 -32.84 -25.21
CA ALA A 278 17.29 -33.82 -24.20
C ALA A 278 16.71 -35.22 -24.46
N THR A 279 15.44 -35.29 -24.88
CA THR A 279 14.80 -36.58 -25.23
C THR A 279 15.43 -37.22 -26.45
N VAL A 280 15.76 -36.42 -27.50
CA VAL A 280 16.45 -36.90 -28.67
C VAL A 280 17.83 -37.44 -28.32
N LEU A 281 18.60 -36.72 -27.49
CA LEU A 281 19.92 -37.19 -27.03
C LEU A 281 19.82 -38.50 -26.25
N LEU A 282 18.82 -38.63 -25.35
CA LEU A 282 18.58 -39.85 -24.61
C LEU A 282 18.27 -41.04 -25.56
N LEU A 283 17.43 -40.82 -26.58
CA LEU A 283 17.13 -41.85 -27.58
C LEU A 283 18.36 -42.25 -28.36
N LEU A 284 19.22 -41.30 -28.77
CA LEU A 284 20.47 -41.56 -29.43
C LEU A 284 21.43 -42.36 -28.56
N ASP A 285 21.51 -42.03 -27.26
CA ASP A 285 22.34 -42.79 -26.32
C ASP A 285 21.84 -44.23 -26.16
N VAL A 286 20.56 -44.45 -26.00
CA VAL A 286 19.93 -45.79 -25.95
C VAL A 286 20.20 -46.56 -27.25
N LEU A 287 20.06 -45.93 -28.40
CA LEU A 287 20.33 -46.55 -29.69
C LEU A 287 21.83 -46.91 -29.84
N ALA A 288 22.75 -46.04 -29.42
CA ALA A 288 24.17 -46.29 -29.41
C ALA A 288 24.52 -47.46 -28.46
N ALA A 289 23.94 -47.49 -27.26
CA ALA A 289 24.13 -48.56 -26.31
C ALA A 289 23.65 -49.93 -26.87
N LEU A 290 22.48 -49.96 -27.52
CA LEU A 290 21.94 -51.16 -28.16
C LEU A 290 22.80 -51.61 -29.36
N TRP A 291 23.38 -50.67 -30.12
CA TRP A 291 24.29 -50.94 -31.22
C TRP A 291 25.61 -51.56 -30.72
N LEU A 292 26.20 -50.99 -29.69
CA LEU A 292 27.39 -51.47 -29.05
C LEU A 292 27.19 -52.86 -28.43
N ALA A 293 26.04 -53.09 -27.83
CA ALA A 293 25.62 -54.40 -27.27
C ALA A 293 25.30 -55.48 -28.35
N GLY A 294 25.37 -55.12 -29.65
CA GLY A 294 25.10 -56.03 -30.75
C GLY A 294 23.60 -56.40 -30.93
N ARG A 295 22.72 -55.81 -30.13
CA ARG A 295 21.29 -56.18 -30.09
C ARG A 295 20.47 -55.55 -31.23
N LEU A 296 20.95 -54.44 -31.85
CA LEU A 296 20.27 -53.79 -32.97
C LEU A 296 20.23 -54.68 -34.24
N ARG A 297 21.22 -55.53 -34.45
CA ARG A 297 21.23 -56.44 -35.60
C ARG A 297 20.10 -57.47 -35.56
N GLY A 298 19.63 -57.84 -34.36
CA GLY A 298 18.47 -58.70 -34.16
C GLY A 298 17.15 -58.01 -34.41
N MET A 299 16.99 -56.76 -33.94
CA MET A 299 15.80 -55.97 -34.13
C MET A 299 15.53 -55.55 -35.56
N MET A 300 16.58 -55.18 -36.33
CA MET A 300 16.42 -54.87 -37.76
C MET A 300 15.94 -56.06 -38.57
N ARG A 301 16.30 -57.30 -38.23
CA ARG A 301 15.77 -58.50 -38.84
C ARG A 301 14.31 -58.76 -38.50
N GLY A 302 13.91 -58.46 -37.25
CA GLY A 302 12.50 -58.56 -36.81
C GLY A 302 11.61 -57.48 -37.47
N ALA A 303 12.09 -56.26 -37.56
CA ALA A 303 11.37 -55.15 -38.22
C ALA A 303 11.21 -55.35 -39.72
N ALA A 304 12.25 -55.90 -40.38
CA ALA A 304 12.18 -56.26 -41.82
C ALA A 304 11.15 -57.42 -42.06
N LEU A 305 11.11 -58.39 -41.18
CA LEU A 305 10.10 -59.45 -41.23
C LEU A 305 8.68 -58.91 -41.02
N LEU A 306 8.49 -58.01 -40.07
CA LEU A 306 7.20 -57.39 -39.79
C LEU A 306 6.73 -56.49 -40.95
N ALA A 307 7.67 -55.76 -41.58
CA ALA A 307 7.36 -54.95 -42.75
C ALA A 307 6.99 -55.80 -43.97
N VAL A 308 7.64 -56.93 -44.14
CA VAL A 308 7.29 -57.87 -45.23
C VAL A 308 5.93 -58.56 -44.97
N VAL A 309 5.59 -58.86 -43.74
CA VAL A 309 4.29 -59.41 -43.37
C VAL A 309 3.18 -58.37 -43.54
N LEU A 310 3.44 -57.10 -43.21
CA LEU A 310 2.47 -55.98 -43.39
C LEU A 310 2.30 -55.57 -44.85
N LEU A 311 3.27 -55.83 -45.70
CA LEU A 311 3.16 -55.57 -47.17
C LEU A 311 2.55 -56.77 -47.96
N ALA A 312 2.44 -57.90 -47.32
CA ALA A 312 1.86 -59.13 -47.87
C ALA A 312 0.43 -59.41 -47.41
N ALA A 313 -0.12 -58.59 -46.52
CA ALA A 313 -1.52 -58.59 -46.07
C ALA A 313 -2.28 -57.38 -46.68
#